data_0874327824132b4f9ea71c290313fb98
#
_entry.id   0874327824132b4f9ea71c290313fb98
#
_cell.length_a   1.000
_cell.length_b   1.000
_cell.length_c   1.000
_cell.angle_alpha   90.00
_cell.angle_beta   90.00
_cell.angle_gamma   90.00
#
_symmetry.space_group_name_H-M   'P 1'
#
loop_
_entity.id
_entity.type
_entity.pdbx_description
1 polymer ?
#
loop_
_entity_poly.entity_id
_entity_poly.type
_entity_poly.pdbx_seq_one_letter_code
_entity_poly.pdbx_strand_id
1 'polypeptide(L)'
;DRDDLKDGGSKIWAQTVRAIRQQSPGTTLETLIPDFAGFWDNLQVIIDVAPEIVSHNLETVRRLTKQVRIQAKYDRSLEVLFRLKKGGMRTKSGVMLGLGETEQEVIETMQDLRSVNVDILTLGQYLQPTPKHLPVAEFIEPEKFAFYQKLGLEMGFRFVESGPLVRSSYHAEKHLFDL
;
A
#
# COMPACT_ATOMS: atom_id res chain seq x y z
N ASP A 1 3.66 13.01 2.00
CA ASP A 1 4.87 12.94 2.84
C ASP A 1 5.22 14.32 3.40
N ARG A 2 5.89 14.33 4.54
CA ARG A 2 6.34 15.54 5.22
C ARG A 2 7.86 15.47 5.41
N ASP A 3 8.57 15.38 4.29
CA ASP A 3 10.04 15.29 4.25
C ASP A 3 10.73 16.54 4.82
N ASP A 4 9.95 17.63 4.98
CA ASP A 4 10.35 18.85 5.66
C ASP A 4 10.40 18.71 7.20
N LEU A 5 9.78 17.66 7.76
CA LEU A 5 9.77 17.39 9.20
C LEU A 5 10.76 16.28 9.55
N LYS A 6 11.48 16.45 10.65
CA LYS A 6 12.45 15.46 11.15
C LYS A 6 11.82 14.09 11.45
N ASP A 7 10.55 14.07 11.81
CA ASP A 7 9.79 12.85 12.09
C ASP A 7 8.92 12.38 10.90
N GLY A 8 9.14 12.94 9.70
CA GLY A 8 8.35 12.61 8.51
C GLY A 8 6.86 12.85 8.67
N GLY A 9 6.44 13.55 9.72
CA GLY A 9 5.05 13.82 10.05
C GLY A 9 4.37 12.74 10.90
N SER A 10 5.09 11.76 11.43
CA SER A 10 4.52 10.65 12.20
C SER A 10 3.69 11.10 13.39
N LYS A 11 4.12 12.15 14.10
CA LYS A 11 3.36 12.74 15.21
C LYS A 11 2.03 13.35 14.77
N ILE A 12 2.00 13.95 13.57
CA ILE A 12 0.76 14.51 13.01
C ILE A 12 -0.22 13.38 12.70
N TRP A 13 0.23 12.26 12.07
CA TRP A 13 -0.61 11.07 11.88
C TRP A 13 -1.19 10.59 13.21
N ALA A 14 -0.34 10.39 14.21
CA ALA A 14 -0.78 9.92 15.53
C ALA A 14 -1.79 10.86 16.21
N GLN A 15 -1.56 12.17 16.14
CA GLN A 15 -2.49 13.16 16.66
C GLN A 15 -3.82 13.13 15.92
N THR A 16 -3.79 13.01 14.60
CA THR A 16 -4.99 12.92 13.76
C THR A 16 -5.82 11.68 14.12
N VAL A 17 -5.20 10.50 14.23
CA VAL A 17 -5.88 9.27 14.64
C VAL A 17 -6.55 9.44 16.00
N ARG A 18 -5.83 9.98 17.00
CA ARG A 18 -6.39 10.24 18.34
C ARG A 18 -7.55 11.23 18.30
N ALA A 19 -7.41 12.32 17.54
CA ALA A 19 -8.45 13.34 17.43
C ALA A 19 -9.73 12.78 16.77
N ILE A 20 -9.60 11.99 15.71
CA ILE A 20 -10.76 11.35 15.07
C ILE A 20 -11.45 10.39 16.04
N ARG A 21 -10.70 9.54 16.74
CA ARG A 21 -11.29 8.64 17.76
C ARG A 21 -12.02 9.37 18.87
N GLN A 22 -11.50 10.52 19.27
CA GLN A 22 -12.14 11.35 20.29
C GLN A 22 -13.43 12.03 19.78
N GLN A 23 -13.40 12.55 18.54
CA GLN A 23 -14.53 13.29 17.96
C GLN A 23 -15.60 12.39 17.36
N SER A 24 -15.22 11.21 16.87
CA SER A 24 -16.09 10.24 16.23
C SER A 24 -15.82 8.83 16.73
N PRO A 25 -16.21 8.52 17.98
CA PRO A 25 -16.05 7.19 18.55
C PRO A 25 -16.75 6.13 17.68
N GLY A 26 -16.06 5.04 17.35
CA GLY A 26 -16.59 3.98 16.49
C GLY A 26 -16.29 4.14 15.01
N THR A 27 -15.67 5.24 14.60
CA THR A 27 -15.13 5.36 13.23
C THR A 27 -13.85 4.53 13.11
N THR A 28 -13.81 3.63 12.16
CA THR A 28 -12.62 2.86 11.81
C THR A 28 -11.70 3.67 10.89
N LEU A 29 -10.40 3.48 11.04
CA LEU A 29 -9.39 4.30 10.37
C LEU A 29 -8.46 3.44 9.53
N GLU A 30 -8.33 3.80 8.26
CA GLU A 30 -7.23 3.38 7.41
C GLU A 30 -6.27 4.57 7.22
N THR A 31 -4.97 4.34 7.41
CA THR A 31 -3.94 5.35 7.19
C THR A 31 -2.99 4.91 6.08
N LEU A 32 -2.73 5.79 5.12
CA LEU A 32 -1.68 5.60 4.12
C LEU A 32 -0.44 6.38 4.56
N ILE A 33 0.66 5.68 4.81
CA ILE A 33 1.87 6.26 5.38
C ILE A 33 3.07 6.17 4.42
N PRO A 34 4.06 7.08 4.54
CA PRO A 34 5.35 6.97 3.85
C PRO A 34 6.24 5.90 4.49
N ASP A 35 7.41 5.66 3.89
CA ASP A 35 8.43 4.76 4.45
C ASP A 35 9.29 5.42 5.54
N PHE A 36 9.01 6.66 5.91
CA PHE A 36 9.76 7.48 6.88
C PHE A 36 11.27 7.47 6.64
N ALA A 37 11.71 7.31 5.40
CA ALA A 37 13.13 7.17 5.02
C ALA A 37 13.90 6.06 5.79
N GLY A 38 13.18 5.12 6.42
CA GLY A 38 13.71 4.04 7.25
C GLY A 38 13.97 4.44 8.71
N PHE A 39 13.46 5.58 9.17
CA PHE A 39 13.50 5.94 10.59
C PHE A 39 12.38 5.19 11.34
N TRP A 40 12.73 4.02 11.88
CA TRP A 40 11.78 3.07 12.46
C TRP A 40 11.06 3.58 13.71
N ASP A 41 11.66 4.49 14.47
CA ASP A 41 10.99 5.13 15.59
C ASP A 41 9.75 5.94 15.14
N ASN A 42 9.80 6.51 13.94
CA ASN A 42 8.66 7.21 13.35
C ASN A 42 7.53 6.24 12.97
N LEU A 43 7.89 5.05 12.48
CA LEU A 43 6.93 3.98 12.20
C LEU A 43 6.30 3.45 13.49
N GLN A 44 7.08 3.34 14.58
CA GLN A 44 6.58 2.90 15.88
C GLN A 44 5.48 3.83 16.40
N VAL A 45 5.58 5.14 16.18
CA VAL A 45 4.53 6.11 16.54
C VAL A 45 3.18 5.77 15.88
N ILE A 46 3.20 5.25 14.64
CA ILE A 46 1.97 4.82 13.93
C ILE A 46 1.44 3.52 14.54
N ILE A 47 2.34 2.57 14.82
CA ILE A 47 1.97 1.28 15.44
C ILE A 47 1.31 1.52 16.80
N ASP A 48 1.87 2.43 17.60
CA ASP A 48 1.39 2.74 18.97
C ASP A 48 -0.03 3.35 18.98
N VAL A 49 -0.43 4.08 17.94
CA VAL A 49 -1.80 4.61 17.84
C VAL A 49 -2.78 3.63 17.21
N ALA A 50 -2.26 2.56 16.63
CA ALA A 50 -2.98 1.37 16.16
C ALA A 50 -4.25 1.69 15.33
N PRO A 51 -4.16 2.38 14.17
CA PRO A 51 -5.30 2.45 13.28
C PRO A 51 -5.68 1.04 12.80
N GLU A 52 -6.93 0.84 12.43
CA GLU A 52 -7.46 -0.49 12.10
C GLU A 52 -6.76 -1.10 10.87
N ILE A 53 -6.37 -0.25 9.90
CA ILE A 53 -5.59 -0.66 8.72
C ILE A 53 -4.46 0.36 8.52
N VAL A 54 -3.26 -0.13 8.26
CA VAL A 54 -2.14 0.70 7.81
C VAL A 54 -1.71 0.30 6.42
N SER A 55 -1.78 1.26 5.51
CA SER A 55 -1.40 1.11 4.11
C SER A 55 -0.02 1.70 3.85
N HIS A 56 0.80 0.96 3.13
CA HIS A 56 2.03 1.45 2.51
C HIS A 56 2.19 0.81 1.13
N ASN A 57 2.12 1.62 0.08
CA ASN A 57 2.10 1.10 -1.28
C ASN A 57 3.50 0.83 -1.82
N LEU A 58 3.67 -0.29 -2.52
CA LEU A 58 4.84 -0.55 -3.36
C LEU A 58 4.82 0.27 -4.65
N GLU A 59 3.64 0.62 -5.13
CA GLU A 59 3.30 1.38 -6.34
C GLU A 59 3.66 0.66 -7.65
N THR A 60 4.74 -0.09 -7.71
CA THR A 60 5.19 -0.81 -8.91
C THR A 60 6.10 -1.99 -8.55
N VAL A 61 6.49 -2.76 -9.56
CA VAL A 61 7.42 -3.89 -9.43
C VAL A 61 8.86 -3.43 -9.16
N ARG A 62 9.68 -4.32 -8.62
CA ARG A 62 11.06 -4.07 -8.18
C ARG A 62 11.91 -3.35 -9.24
N ARG A 63 11.88 -3.81 -10.49
CA ARG A 63 12.67 -3.24 -11.59
C ARG A 63 12.31 -1.79 -11.88
N LEU A 64 11.03 -1.44 -11.80
CA LEU A 64 10.53 -0.11 -12.16
C LEU A 64 10.56 0.89 -10.99
N THR A 65 10.83 0.45 -9.76
CA THR A 65 10.77 1.30 -8.56
C THR A 65 11.59 2.59 -8.69
N LYS A 66 12.82 2.53 -9.21
CA LYS A 66 13.66 3.72 -9.36
C LYS A 66 13.13 4.75 -10.36
N GLN A 67 12.33 4.32 -11.34
CA GLN A 67 11.73 5.19 -12.35
C GLN A 67 10.43 5.81 -11.85
N VAL A 68 9.63 5.04 -11.11
CA VAL A 68 8.29 5.45 -10.63
C VAL A 68 8.39 6.20 -9.31
N ARG A 69 9.32 5.81 -8.43
CA ARG A 69 9.48 6.33 -7.06
C ARG A 69 10.94 6.65 -6.78
N ILE A 70 11.40 7.82 -7.18
CA ILE A 70 12.82 8.19 -7.15
C ILE A 70 13.46 8.03 -5.76
N GLN A 71 12.75 8.37 -4.69
CA GLN A 71 13.29 8.36 -3.32
C GLN A 71 12.99 7.06 -2.56
N ALA A 72 11.90 6.37 -2.90
CA ALA A 72 11.49 5.16 -2.24
C ALA A 72 12.32 3.96 -2.70
N LYS A 73 12.52 3.01 -1.79
CA LYS A 73 13.24 1.77 -2.07
C LYS A 73 12.29 0.59 -1.87
N TYR A 74 12.26 -0.33 -2.84
CA TYR A 74 11.40 -1.50 -2.83
C TYR A 74 11.55 -2.32 -1.53
N ASP A 75 12.80 -2.69 -1.18
CA ASP A 75 13.06 -3.48 0.02
C ASP A 75 12.71 -2.74 1.31
N ARG A 76 12.90 -1.41 1.35
CA ARG A 76 12.49 -0.61 2.50
C ARG A 76 10.95 -0.57 2.64
N SER A 77 10.22 -0.55 1.54
CA SER A 77 8.76 -0.63 1.57
C SER A 77 8.28 -1.99 2.09
N LEU A 78 8.93 -3.09 1.72
CA LEU A 78 8.65 -4.41 2.31
C LEU A 78 8.97 -4.46 3.80
N GLU A 79 10.08 -3.85 4.22
CA GLU A 79 10.45 -3.77 5.63
C GLU A 79 9.43 -2.95 6.46
N VAL A 80 8.89 -1.86 5.91
CA VAL A 80 7.78 -1.10 6.55
C VAL A 80 6.60 -2.03 6.79
N LEU A 81 6.14 -2.76 5.77
CA LEU A 81 4.99 -3.66 5.86
C LEU A 81 5.26 -4.81 6.84
N PHE A 82 6.46 -5.38 6.83
CA PHE A 82 6.87 -6.41 7.79
C PHE A 82 6.80 -5.91 9.24
N ARG A 83 7.34 -4.72 9.51
CA ARG A 83 7.32 -4.12 10.86
C ARG A 83 5.92 -3.78 11.32
N LEU A 84 5.07 -3.24 10.44
CA LEU A 84 3.66 -3.01 10.73
C LEU A 84 2.97 -4.33 11.11
N LYS A 85 3.20 -5.39 10.33
CA LYS A 85 2.61 -6.70 10.60
C LYS A 85 3.10 -7.29 11.92
N LYS A 86 4.41 -7.18 12.20
CA LYS A 86 5.01 -7.58 13.48
C LYS A 86 4.44 -6.79 14.67
N GLY A 87 4.08 -5.53 14.44
CA GLY A 87 3.40 -4.67 15.41
C GLY A 87 1.90 -4.96 15.58
N GLY A 88 1.37 -6.01 14.93
CA GLY A 88 -0.02 -6.42 15.05
C GLY A 88 -1.00 -5.70 14.13
N MET A 89 -0.51 -4.87 13.20
CA MET A 89 -1.36 -4.11 12.30
C MET A 89 -1.95 -4.99 11.18
N ARG A 90 -3.18 -4.67 10.74
CA ARG A 90 -3.70 -5.13 9.46
C ARG A 90 -3.06 -4.27 8.37
N THR A 91 -2.37 -4.93 7.43
CA THR A 91 -1.54 -4.25 6.45
C THR A 91 -2.13 -4.29 5.06
N LYS A 92 -1.95 -3.21 4.32
CA LYS A 92 -2.42 -3.06 2.95
C LYS A 92 -1.31 -2.47 2.07
N SER A 93 -1.24 -2.95 0.83
CA SER A 93 -0.35 -2.40 -0.18
C SER A 93 -1.03 -2.32 -1.54
N GLY A 94 -0.60 -1.36 -2.35
CA GLY A 94 -1.10 -1.15 -3.69
C GLY A 94 0.01 -1.17 -4.73
N VAL A 95 -0.34 -1.66 -5.93
CA VAL A 95 0.52 -1.67 -7.11
C VAL A 95 -0.28 -1.15 -8.31
N MET A 96 0.32 -0.28 -9.09
CA MET A 96 -0.22 0.18 -10.36
C MET A 96 0.31 -0.69 -11.49
N LEU A 97 -0.56 -1.05 -12.43
CA LEU A 97 -0.24 -1.82 -13.61
C LEU A 97 -0.31 -0.96 -14.87
N GLY A 98 0.48 -1.30 -15.90
CA GLY A 98 0.56 -0.56 -17.16
C GLY A 98 1.74 0.39 -17.25
N LEU A 99 2.78 0.18 -16.44
CA LEU A 99 4.05 0.92 -16.45
C LEU A 99 5.16 0.18 -17.24
N GLY A 100 4.85 -1.00 -17.83
CA GLY A 100 5.78 -1.85 -18.57
C GLY A 100 6.38 -3.00 -17.76
N GLU A 101 5.71 -3.37 -16.68
CA GLU A 101 5.97 -4.60 -15.94
C GLU A 101 5.52 -5.83 -16.72
N THR A 102 6.20 -6.95 -16.50
CA THR A 102 5.78 -8.25 -17.02
C THR A 102 4.83 -8.95 -16.03
N GLU A 103 4.04 -9.92 -16.52
CA GLU A 103 3.21 -10.76 -15.65
C GLU A 103 4.01 -11.41 -14.53
N GLN A 104 5.17 -11.95 -14.86
CA GLN A 104 6.05 -12.62 -13.90
C GLN A 104 6.51 -11.65 -12.78
N GLU A 105 6.84 -10.40 -13.12
CA GLU A 105 7.24 -9.39 -12.13
C GLU A 105 6.09 -9.00 -11.20
N VAL A 106 4.85 -8.97 -11.72
CA VAL A 106 3.67 -8.74 -10.86
C VAL A 106 3.48 -9.91 -9.90
N ILE A 107 3.58 -11.15 -10.37
CA ILE A 107 3.48 -12.36 -9.54
C ILE A 107 4.57 -12.37 -8.45
N GLU A 108 5.81 -12.07 -8.81
CA GLU A 108 6.92 -11.96 -7.85
C GLU A 108 6.66 -10.87 -6.80
N THR A 109 6.12 -9.73 -7.23
CA THR A 109 5.75 -8.64 -6.32
C THR A 109 4.64 -9.08 -5.33
N MET A 110 3.65 -9.83 -5.81
CA MET A 110 2.62 -10.41 -4.95
C MET A 110 3.22 -11.42 -3.95
N GLN A 111 4.15 -12.26 -4.38
CA GLN A 111 4.88 -13.19 -3.51
C GLN A 111 5.72 -12.45 -2.46
N ASP A 112 6.44 -11.39 -2.84
CA ASP A 112 7.20 -10.55 -1.93
C ASP A 112 6.30 -9.95 -0.84
N LEU A 113 5.13 -9.42 -1.23
CA LEU A 113 4.13 -8.90 -0.27
C LEU A 113 3.60 -10.00 0.66
N ARG A 114 3.36 -11.20 0.15
CA ARG A 114 2.94 -12.33 0.99
C ARG A 114 4.04 -12.81 1.92
N SER A 115 5.31 -12.75 1.51
CA SER A 115 6.45 -13.13 2.37
C SER A 115 6.53 -12.28 3.65
N VAL A 116 6.03 -11.03 3.61
CA VAL A 116 5.91 -10.14 4.77
C VAL A 116 4.49 -10.10 5.36
N ASN A 117 3.64 -11.05 4.97
CA ASN A 117 2.28 -11.26 5.48
C ASN A 117 1.31 -10.07 5.30
N VAL A 118 1.40 -9.37 4.18
CA VAL A 118 0.41 -8.33 3.84
C VAL A 118 -0.98 -8.94 3.70
N ASP A 119 -1.98 -8.31 4.32
CA ASP A 119 -3.36 -8.83 4.36
C ASP A 119 -4.17 -8.44 3.13
N ILE A 120 -3.99 -7.21 2.64
CA ILE A 120 -4.83 -6.60 1.61
C ILE A 120 -3.97 -6.10 0.46
N LEU A 121 -4.35 -6.48 -0.76
CA LEU A 121 -3.70 -6.02 -2.00
C LEU A 121 -4.68 -5.23 -2.85
N THR A 122 -4.22 -4.11 -3.39
CA THR A 122 -4.95 -3.37 -4.44
C THR A 122 -4.12 -3.31 -5.72
N LEU A 123 -4.75 -3.64 -6.85
CA LEU A 123 -4.16 -3.54 -8.19
C LEU A 123 -5.03 -2.64 -9.06
N GLY A 124 -4.47 -1.55 -9.57
CA GLY A 124 -5.19 -0.57 -10.38
C GLY A 124 -4.41 -0.15 -11.62
N GLN A 125 -5.10 0.32 -12.66
CA GLN A 125 -4.46 0.86 -13.85
C GLN A 125 -3.69 2.14 -13.52
N TYR A 126 -2.43 2.22 -13.94
CA TYR A 126 -1.68 3.46 -13.97
C TYR A 126 -2.27 4.42 -15.01
N LEU A 127 -2.52 5.65 -14.59
CA LEU A 127 -2.90 6.75 -15.48
C LEU A 127 -1.88 7.85 -15.32
N GLN A 128 -1.35 8.36 -16.43
CA GLN A 128 -0.34 9.42 -16.43
C GLN A 128 -0.91 10.73 -15.85
N PRO A 129 -0.45 11.22 -14.69
CA PRO A 129 -1.05 12.39 -14.06
C PRO A 129 -0.78 13.71 -14.84
N THR A 130 0.41 13.85 -15.40
CA THR A 130 0.80 14.99 -16.28
C THR A 130 1.82 14.51 -17.31
N PRO A 131 2.05 15.29 -18.40
CA PRO A 131 3.06 14.95 -19.42
C PRO A 131 4.50 14.77 -18.89
N LYS A 132 4.78 15.22 -17.67
CA LYS A 132 6.09 15.07 -17.02
C LYS A 132 6.28 13.71 -16.35
N HIS A 133 5.19 12.96 -16.11
CA HIS A 133 5.24 11.63 -15.54
C HIS A 133 5.46 10.56 -16.63
N LEU A 134 5.78 9.36 -16.21
CA LEU A 134 5.95 8.25 -17.14
C LEU A 134 4.69 8.06 -17.99
N PRO A 135 4.82 7.85 -19.30
CA PRO A 135 3.68 7.51 -20.13
C PRO A 135 3.08 6.15 -19.72
N VAL A 136 1.79 5.96 -19.98
CA VAL A 136 1.18 4.64 -19.89
C VAL A 136 1.83 3.75 -20.94
N ALA A 137 2.43 2.64 -20.51
CA ALA A 137 3.04 1.67 -21.41
C ALA A 137 1.99 0.72 -22.02
N GLU A 138 0.97 0.38 -21.22
CA GLU A 138 -0.11 -0.53 -21.62
C GLU A 138 -1.39 -0.23 -20.81
N PHE A 139 -2.54 -0.37 -21.48
CA PHE A 139 -3.84 -0.46 -20.79
C PHE A 139 -4.16 -1.94 -20.59
N ILE A 140 -4.13 -2.36 -19.34
CA ILE A 140 -4.31 -3.76 -18.94
C ILE A 140 -5.78 -4.15 -19.09
N GLU A 141 -6.04 -5.26 -19.76
CA GLU A 141 -7.38 -5.79 -19.97
C GLU A 141 -8.05 -6.21 -18.64
N PRO A 142 -9.38 -6.03 -18.51
CA PRO A 142 -10.11 -6.39 -17.30
C PRO A 142 -9.93 -7.84 -16.87
N GLU A 143 -9.81 -8.76 -17.81
CA GLU A 143 -9.60 -10.19 -17.58
C GLU A 143 -8.28 -10.45 -16.86
N LYS A 144 -7.26 -9.64 -17.14
CA LYS A 144 -5.96 -9.73 -16.47
C LYS A 144 -6.04 -9.29 -15.01
N PHE A 145 -6.81 -8.24 -14.73
CA PHE A 145 -7.10 -7.83 -13.35
C PHE A 145 -7.86 -8.94 -12.61
N ALA A 146 -8.85 -9.57 -13.25
CA ALA A 146 -9.58 -10.71 -12.66
C ALA A 146 -8.66 -11.91 -12.38
N PHE A 147 -7.72 -12.19 -13.29
CA PHE A 147 -6.69 -13.21 -13.08
C PHE A 147 -5.84 -12.91 -11.83
N TYR A 148 -5.31 -11.70 -11.67
CA TYR A 148 -4.52 -11.33 -10.51
C TYR A 148 -5.33 -11.34 -9.22
N GLN A 149 -6.62 -10.99 -9.27
CA GLN A 149 -7.50 -11.08 -8.10
C GLN A 149 -7.59 -12.51 -7.60
N LYS A 150 -7.91 -13.44 -8.48
CA LYS A 150 -8.02 -14.86 -8.15
C LYS A 150 -6.70 -15.40 -7.61
N LEU A 151 -5.60 -15.12 -8.31
CA LEU A 151 -4.26 -15.57 -7.93
C LEU A 151 -3.86 -15.03 -6.54
N GLY A 152 -4.16 -13.77 -6.25
CA GLY A 152 -3.85 -13.17 -4.94
C GLY A 152 -4.63 -13.82 -3.80
N LEU A 153 -5.91 -14.14 -4.01
CA LEU A 153 -6.70 -14.89 -3.03
C LEU A 153 -6.12 -16.29 -2.81
N GLU A 154 -5.71 -16.99 -3.87
CA GLU A 154 -5.04 -18.29 -3.79
C GLU A 154 -3.68 -18.22 -3.07
N MET A 155 -2.94 -17.10 -3.18
CA MET A 155 -1.71 -16.84 -2.43
C MET A 155 -1.94 -16.55 -0.95
N GLY A 156 -3.21 -16.36 -0.52
CA GLY A 156 -3.59 -16.14 0.86
C GLY A 156 -3.67 -14.67 1.29
N PHE A 157 -3.80 -13.71 0.37
CA PHE A 157 -4.30 -12.38 0.74
C PHE A 157 -5.74 -12.50 1.24
N ARG A 158 -6.08 -11.78 2.30
CA ARG A 158 -7.45 -11.78 2.83
C ARG A 158 -8.42 -11.07 1.90
N PHE A 159 -7.95 -9.97 1.29
CA PHE A 159 -8.70 -9.19 0.31
C PHE A 159 -7.79 -8.81 -0.85
N VAL A 160 -8.33 -8.88 -2.05
CA VAL A 160 -7.69 -8.41 -3.28
C VAL A 160 -8.70 -7.60 -4.07
N GLU A 161 -8.47 -6.30 -4.13
CA GLU A 161 -9.22 -5.41 -5.02
C GLU A 161 -8.38 -5.20 -6.29
N SER A 162 -8.89 -5.65 -7.43
CA SER A 162 -8.15 -5.62 -8.69
C SER A 162 -9.06 -5.23 -9.85
N GLY A 163 -8.71 -4.15 -10.54
CA GLY A 163 -9.50 -3.66 -11.66
C GLY A 163 -8.99 -2.30 -12.17
N PRO A 164 -9.37 -1.92 -13.40
CA PRO A 164 -8.86 -0.68 -14.02
C PRO A 164 -9.13 0.59 -13.20
N LEU A 165 -10.25 0.65 -12.50
CA LEU A 165 -10.66 1.81 -11.71
C LEU A 165 -10.31 1.70 -10.22
N VAL A 166 -9.68 0.61 -9.79
CA VAL A 166 -9.28 0.41 -8.39
C VAL A 166 -8.27 1.47 -7.97
N ARG A 167 -8.45 1.99 -6.76
CA ARG A 167 -7.55 2.91 -6.06
C ARG A 167 -7.34 2.40 -4.64
N SER A 168 -6.35 2.94 -3.92
CA SER A 168 -5.99 2.47 -2.58
C SER A 168 -7.17 2.49 -1.59
N SER A 169 -8.12 3.41 -1.74
CA SER A 169 -9.31 3.52 -0.88
C SER A 169 -10.54 2.73 -1.38
N TYR A 170 -10.42 2.02 -2.51
CA TYR A 170 -11.54 1.31 -3.11
C TYR A 170 -12.05 0.21 -2.19
N HIS A 171 -13.36 0.22 -1.90
CA HIS A 171 -14.03 -0.73 -1.01
C HIS A 171 -13.37 -0.91 0.37
N ALA A 172 -12.77 0.17 0.91
CA ALA A 172 -12.06 0.10 2.20
C ALA A 172 -12.94 -0.43 3.34
N GLU A 173 -14.24 -0.16 3.30
CA GLU A 173 -15.24 -0.66 4.27
C GLU A 173 -15.31 -2.19 4.33
N LYS A 174 -15.07 -2.88 3.21
CA LYS A 174 -15.10 -4.35 3.16
C LYS A 174 -13.92 -4.98 3.88
N HIS A 175 -12.81 -4.26 3.97
CA HIS A 175 -11.58 -4.77 4.57
C HIS A 175 -11.63 -4.86 6.10
N LEU A 176 -12.71 -4.39 6.70
CA LEU A 176 -12.94 -4.38 8.14
C LEU A 176 -13.75 -5.58 8.64
N PHE A 177 -14.42 -6.31 7.75
CA PHE A 177 -15.15 -7.51 8.14
C PHE A 177 -14.16 -8.55 8.69
N ASP A 178 -14.50 -9.13 9.86
CA ASP A 178 -13.68 -10.02 10.69
C ASP A 178 -12.65 -9.32 11.62
N LEU A 179 -12.97 -8.10 12.08
CA LEU A 179 -12.32 -7.50 13.24
C LEU A 179 -12.91 -8.03 14.54
#